data_43e4aa11842c9e9924d8f527ba10af43
#
_entry.id   43e4aa11842c9e9924d8f527ba10af43
#
_cell.length_a   1.000
_cell.length_b   1.000
_cell.length_c   1.000
_cell.angle_alpha   90.00
_cell.angle_beta   90.00
_cell.angle_gamma   90.00
#
_symmetry.space_group_name_H-M   'P 1'
#
loop_
_entity.id
_entity.type
_entity.pdbx_description
1 polymer ?
#
loop_
_entity_poly.entity_id
_entity_poly.type
_entity_poly.pdbx_seq_one_letter_code
_entity_poly.pdbx_strand_id
1 'polypeptide(L)'
;MRFRPCIDIHNGKVKQIVGSSLRDEGALAEENFISESDASYYARMFRERSLAGGHMIILNKKGTPEYEASYGQCLGALKAYPQGLQVGGGITAENAHDFIDAGASHVIVTSYVFSNGYLNMDNLEKIRDAVSPEHLVLDLSCKNCDGVLTVMTDRWQKKTELELSEELLDKLSEYCDEFLIHAVDSEGKSKGPQKEVLDILKDFSSRKVTYAGGIATYDDIRMIGELGNGRIDITIGSALDIYGGHLDMDEVICLCRN
;
A
#
# COMPACT_ATOMS: atom_id res chain seq x y z
N MET A 1 12.49 7.38 -9.68
CA MET A 1 11.48 6.36 -9.31
C MET A 1 12.11 5.35 -8.38
N ARG A 2 11.41 4.85 -7.37
CA ARG A 2 11.89 3.81 -6.46
C ARG A 2 10.96 2.60 -6.51
N PHE A 3 11.54 1.42 -6.37
CA PHE A 3 10.77 0.23 -6.06
C PHE A 3 10.55 0.17 -4.53
N ARG A 4 9.30 0.07 -4.12
CA ARG A 4 8.84 -0.03 -2.75
C ARG A 4 8.19 -1.39 -2.53
N PRO A 5 8.86 -2.35 -1.87
CA PRO A 5 8.32 -3.69 -1.73
C PRO A 5 7.10 -3.72 -0.81
N CYS A 6 6.26 -4.75 -0.94
CA CYS A 6 5.11 -4.97 -0.07
C CYS A 6 5.22 -6.28 0.71
N ILE A 7 4.61 -6.32 1.89
CA ILE A 7 4.41 -7.52 2.71
C ILE A 7 2.95 -7.55 3.14
N ASP A 8 2.17 -8.46 2.59
CA ASP A 8 0.80 -8.68 3.05
C ASP A 8 0.76 -9.78 4.09
N ILE A 9 0.15 -9.51 5.23
CA ILE A 9 0.05 -10.46 6.34
C ILE A 9 -1.42 -10.83 6.57
N HIS A 10 -1.73 -12.11 6.44
CA HIS A 10 -3.06 -12.65 6.68
C HIS A 10 -2.97 -13.97 7.45
N ASN A 11 -3.74 -14.08 8.54
CA ASN A 11 -3.77 -15.25 9.42
C ASN A 11 -2.38 -15.66 9.92
N GLY A 12 -1.56 -14.66 10.31
CA GLY A 12 -0.22 -14.86 10.85
C GLY A 12 0.83 -15.30 9.83
N LYS A 13 0.55 -15.21 8.52
CA LYS A 13 1.48 -15.59 7.44
C LYS A 13 1.60 -14.48 6.40
N VAL A 14 2.79 -14.39 5.79
CA VAL A 14 2.98 -13.55 4.60
C VAL A 14 2.32 -14.22 3.40
N LYS A 15 1.49 -13.46 2.68
CA LYS A 15 0.69 -13.96 1.56
C LYS A 15 0.66 -12.93 0.44
N GLN A 16 0.31 -13.39 -0.76
CA GLN A 16 -0.20 -12.54 -1.83
C GLN A 16 -1.63 -12.97 -2.14
N ILE A 17 -2.54 -12.03 -2.08
CA ILE A 17 -3.98 -12.27 -2.18
C ILE A 17 -4.54 -11.45 -3.35
N VAL A 18 -5.52 -12.02 -4.06
CA VAL A 18 -6.34 -11.23 -4.98
C VAL A 18 -7.24 -10.32 -4.14
N GLY A 19 -6.93 -9.04 -4.08
CA GLY A 19 -7.55 -8.11 -3.15
C GLY A 19 -9.08 -8.06 -3.21
N SER A 20 -9.67 -8.24 -4.40
CA SER A 20 -11.13 -8.31 -4.59
C SER A 20 -11.79 -9.57 -3.98
N SER A 21 -11.00 -10.55 -3.54
CA SER A 21 -11.48 -11.81 -2.94
C SER A 21 -11.57 -11.78 -1.41
N LEU A 22 -11.01 -10.76 -0.75
CA LEU A 22 -11.06 -10.60 0.70
C LEU A 22 -12.49 -10.38 1.20
N ARG A 23 -12.99 -11.31 2.02
CA ARG A 23 -14.30 -11.23 2.68
C ARG A 23 -14.15 -11.29 4.20
N ASP A 24 -15.05 -10.61 4.92
CA ASP A 24 -15.04 -10.58 6.40
C ASP A 24 -15.46 -11.92 7.03
N GLU A 25 -16.24 -12.74 6.32
CA GLU A 25 -16.70 -14.03 6.81
C GLU A 25 -15.87 -15.16 6.19
N GLY A 26 -15.19 -15.92 7.08
CA GLY A 26 -14.68 -17.24 6.78
C GLY A 26 -13.34 -17.33 6.10
N ALA A 27 -12.33 -16.55 6.44
CA ALA A 27 -10.91 -16.78 6.11
C ALA A 27 -10.57 -17.20 4.64
N LEU A 28 -11.49 -17.05 3.71
CA LEU A 28 -11.38 -17.47 2.31
C LEU A 28 -11.05 -16.26 1.45
N ALA A 29 -9.75 -15.98 1.30
CA ALA A 29 -9.25 -15.15 0.22
C ALA A 29 -8.71 -16.07 -0.89
N GLU A 30 -8.80 -15.66 -2.14
CA GLU A 30 -8.13 -16.34 -3.24
C GLU A 30 -6.62 -16.03 -3.09
N GLU A 31 -5.86 -17.04 -2.65
CA GLU A 31 -4.46 -16.91 -2.29
C GLU A 31 -3.60 -17.28 -3.50
N ASN A 32 -2.84 -16.30 -4.02
CA ASN A 32 -1.87 -16.52 -5.10
C ASN A 32 -0.57 -17.12 -4.57
N PHE A 33 -0.21 -16.82 -3.32
CA PHE A 33 1.03 -17.25 -2.69
C PHE A 33 0.90 -17.28 -1.17
N ILE A 34 1.46 -18.31 -0.55
CA ILE A 34 1.61 -18.42 0.91
C ILE A 34 3.09 -18.68 1.18
N SER A 35 3.71 -17.81 1.95
CA SER A 35 5.11 -17.96 2.34
C SER A 35 5.30 -18.98 3.45
N GLU A 36 6.39 -19.75 3.36
CA GLU A 36 6.91 -20.52 4.46
C GLU A 36 7.79 -19.69 5.41
N SER A 37 8.28 -18.54 4.95
CA SER A 37 9.09 -17.59 5.72
C SER A 37 8.21 -16.56 6.43
N ASP A 38 8.72 -16.06 7.57
CA ASP A 38 8.07 -15.01 8.34
C ASP A 38 8.27 -13.61 7.72
N ALA A 39 7.53 -12.61 8.21
CA ALA A 39 7.65 -11.24 7.74
C ALA A 39 9.05 -10.64 8.03
N SER A 40 9.73 -11.11 9.08
CA SER A 40 11.10 -10.66 9.41
C SER A 40 12.12 -11.11 8.39
N TYR A 41 11.92 -12.24 7.72
CA TYR A 41 12.75 -12.68 6.62
C TYR A 41 12.71 -11.68 5.46
N TYR A 42 11.51 -11.29 5.03
CA TYR A 42 11.32 -10.29 3.96
C TYR A 42 11.87 -8.92 4.36
N ALA A 43 11.63 -8.49 5.60
CA ALA A 43 12.16 -7.23 6.12
C ALA A 43 13.70 -7.19 6.09
N ARG A 44 14.39 -8.28 6.47
CA ARG A 44 15.85 -8.38 6.36
C ARG A 44 16.31 -8.33 4.91
N MET A 45 15.65 -9.08 4.02
CA MET A 45 15.94 -9.08 2.58
C MET A 45 15.84 -7.68 1.98
N PHE A 46 14.80 -6.92 2.35
CA PHE A 46 14.61 -5.54 1.88
C PHE A 46 15.64 -4.58 2.46
N ARG A 47 15.99 -4.75 3.74
CA ARG A 47 17.08 -3.99 4.38
C ARG A 47 18.43 -4.20 3.70
N GLU A 48 18.80 -5.43 3.40
CA GLU A 48 20.05 -5.78 2.73
C GLU A 48 20.17 -5.14 1.34
N ARG A 49 19.04 -4.94 0.66
CA ARG A 49 18.95 -4.26 -0.64
C ARG A 49 18.70 -2.74 -0.54
N SER A 50 18.65 -2.20 0.69
CA SER A 50 18.37 -0.76 0.96
C SER A 50 17.03 -0.29 0.39
N LEU A 51 16.00 -1.15 0.43
CA LEU A 51 14.65 -0.87 -0.03
C LEU A 51 13.81 -0.28 1.11
N ALA A 52 13.97 1.01 1.37
CA ALA A 52 13.18 1.71 2.38
C ALA A 52 11.84 2.22 1.82
N GLY A 53 10.85 2.37 2.71
CA GLY A 53 9.52 2.88 2.39
C GLY A 53 8.59 1.85 1.76
N GLY A 54 8.96 0.57 1.78
CA GLY A 54 8.02 -0.51 1.47
C GLY A 54 6.88 -0.56 2.47
N HIS A 55 5.73 -1.08 2.06
CA HIS A 55 4.56 -1.15 2.94
C HIS A 55 4.30 -2.57 3.43
N MET A 56 3.76 -2.66 4.62
CA MET A 56 3.31 -3.90 5.25
C MET A 56 1.85 -3.74 5.67
N ILE A 57 0.98 -4.62 5.21
CA ILE A 57 -0.46 -4.52 5.47
C ILE A 57 -0.95 -5.73 6.29
N ILE A 58 -1.56 -5.46 7.45
CA ILE A 58 -2.29 -6.45 8.24
C ILE A 58 -3.70 -6.55 7.67
N LEU A 59 -4.02 -7.66 7.01
CA LEU A 59 -5.29 -7.85 6.31
C LEU A 59 -6.42 -8.38 7.22
N ASN A 60 -6.11 -8.80 8.43
CA ASN A 60 -7.08 -9.28 9.39
C ASN A 60 -7.86 -8.14 10.06
N LYS A 61 -9.08 -8.44 10.48
CA LYS A 61 -9.90 -7.52 11.27
C LYS A 61 -9.34 -7.41 12.69
N LYS A 62 -9.12 -6.19 13.18
CA LYS A 62 -8.68 -5.92 14.55
C LYS A 62 -9.62 -6.56 15.59
N GLY A 63 -9.03 -7.14 16.63
CA GLY A 63 -9.76 -7.81 17.72
C GLY A 63 -10.06 -9.29 17.47
N THR A 64 -9.46 -9.89 16.45
CA THR A 64 -9.53 -11.35 16.20
C THR A 64 -8.20 -12.02 16.56
N PRO A 65 -8.18 -13.33 16.90
CA PRO A 65 -6.94 -14.07 17.15
C PRO A 65 -5.99 -14.06 15.94
N GLU A 66 -6.53 -14.05 14.73
CA GLU A 66 -5.79 -13.98 13.49
C GLU A 66 -5.09 -12.62 13.31
N TYR A 67 -5.73 -11.54 13.80
CA TYR A 67 -5.10 -10.21 13.84
C TYR A 67 -3.90 -10.22 14.79
N GLU A 68 -4.02 -10.80 15.98
CA GLU A 68 -2.93 -10.85 16.94
C GLU A 68 -1.73 -11.65 16.41
N ALA A 69 -1.98 -12.76 15.71
CA ALA A 69 -0.93 -13.52 15.03
C ALA A 69 -0.24 -12.68 13.93
N SER A 70 -1.01 -11.94 13.15
CA SER A 70 -0.48 -11.06 12.09
C SER A 70 0.24 -9.84 12.67
N TYR A 71 -0.24 -9.28 13.76
CA TYR A 71 0.41 -8.20 14.50
C TYR A 71 1.79 -8.64 15.03
N GLY A 72 1.89 -9.87 15.57
CA GLY A 72 3.19 -10.44 15.97
C GLY A 72 4.20 -10.53 14.81
N GLN A 73 3.76 -10.92 13.61
CA GLN A 73 4.57 -10.90 12.40
C GLN A 73 5.03 -9.48 12.04
N CYS A 74 4.11 -8.51 12.12
CA CYS A 74 4.40 -7.11 11.87
C CYS A 74 5.49 -6.58 12.81
N LEU A 75 5.36 -6.78 14.11
CA LEU A 75 6.37 -6.35 15.09
C LEU A 75 7.75 -7.00 14.83
N GLY A 76 7.77 -8.27 14.45
CA GLY A 76 8.99 -8.96 14.05
C GLY A 76 9.69 -8.31 12.87
N ALA A 77 8.92 -7.93 11.83
CA ALA A 77 9.44 -7.25 10.65
C ALA A 77 9.97 -5.84 10.95
N LEU A 78 9.25 -5.05 11.75
CA LEU A 78 9.69 -3.72 12.18
C LEU A 78 11.00 -3.77 12.97
N LYS A 79 11.14 -4.77 13.86
CA LYS A 79 12.40 -5.00 14.59
C LYS A 79 13.53 -5.39 13.66
N ALA A 80 13.27 -6.16 12.59
CA ALA A 80 14.27 -6.58 11.61
C ALA A 80 14.72 -5.43 10.70
N TYR A 81 13.84 -4.47 10.40
CA TYR A 81 14.12 -3.31 9.56
C TYR A 81 13.53 -2.01 10.16
N PRO A 82 14.09 -1.49 11.27
CA PRO A 82 13.61 -0.26 11.90
C PRO A 82 13.65 0.92 10.93
N GLN A 83 12.57 1.70 10.89
CA GLN A 83 12.37 2.87 10.00
C GLN A 83 12.42 2.54 8.50
N GLY A 84 12.41 1.26 8.13
CA GLY A 84 12.45 0.83 6.73
C GLY A 84 11.08 0.58 6.11
N LEU A 85 10.06 0.31 6.94
CA LEU A 85 8.73 -0.12 6.48
C LEU A 85 7.62 0.80 6.98
N GLN A 86 6.62 0.98 6.13
CA GLN A 86 5.33 1.61 6.45
C GLN A 86 4.34 0.52 6.87
N VAL A 87 3.39 0.81 7.75
CA VAL A 87 2.43 -0.18 8.25
C VAL A 87 1.00 0.29 8.07
N GLY A 88 0.15 -0.59 7.51
CA GLY A 88 -1.29 -0.41 7.39
C GLY A 88 -2.07 -1.60 7.93
N GLY A 89 -3.40 -1.43 7.99
CA GLY A 89 -4.33 -2.46 8.47
C GLY A 89 -4.83 -2.21 9.87
N GLY A 90 -6.03 -1.64 9.97
CA GLY A 90 -6.69 -1.33 11.24
C GLY A 90 -6.04 -0.20 12.05
N ILE A 91 -5.33 0.70 11.37
CA ILE A 91 -4.69 1.88 11.99
C ILE A 91 -5.75 2.93 12.32
N THR A 92 -5.66 3.48 13.53
CA THR A 92 -6.47 4.58 14.05
C THR A 92 -5.60 5.54 14.84
N ALA A 93 -6.10 6.73 15.20
CA ALA A 93 -5.34 7.69 16.02
C ALA A 93 -4.90 7.11 17.38
N GLU A 94 -5.71 6.18 17.94
CA GLU A 94 -5.44 5.58 19.25
C GLU A 94 -4.30 4.55 19.23
N ASN A 95 -3.99 3.91 18.08
CA ASN A 95 -2.97 2.86 18.00
C ASN A 95 -1.79 3.18 17.07
N ALA A 96 -1.84 4.30 16.36
CA ALA A 96 -0.82 4.65 15.37
C ALA A 96 0.57 4.80 16.01
N HIS A 97 0.64 5.40 17.21
CA HIS A 97 1.89 5.58 17.95
C HIS A 97 2.57 4.26 18.27
N ASP A 98 1.81 3.19 18.59
CA ASP A 98 2.36 1.89 18.92
C ASP A 98 3.21 1.31 17.78
N PHE A 99 2.80 1.56 16.54
CA PHE A 99 3.55 1.11 15.35
C PHE A 99 4.78 1.98 15.08
N ILE A 100 4.69 3.29 15.27
CA ILE A 100 5.85 4.20 15.15
C ILE A 100 6.89 3.84 16.20
N ASP A 101 6.49 3.65 17.46
CA ASP A 101 7.38 3.25 18.56
C ASP A 101 8.00 1.85 18.34
N ALA A 102 7.26 0.95 17.68
CA ALA A 102 7.77 -0.36 17.28
C ALA A 102 8.78 -0.30 16.12
N GLY A 103 8.96 0.85 15.48
CA GLY A 103 9.94 1.08 14.42
C GLY A 103 9.37 1.23 13.02
N ALA A 104 8.06 1.45 12.85
CA ALA A 104 7.51 1.84 11.56
C ALA A 104 8.02 3.23 11.14
N SER A 105 8.31 3.41 9.85
CA SER A 105 8.63 4.74 9.32
C SER A 105 7.37 5.62 9.22
N HIS A 106 6.26 5.00 8.81
CA HIS A 106 4.95 5.65 8.65
C HIS A 106 3.84 4.67 8.99
N VAL A 107 2.68 5.21 9.30
CA VAL A 107 1.42 4.47 9.32
C VAL A 107 0.58 4.81 8.10
N ILE A 108 -0.13 3.81 7.57
CA ILE A 108 -0.98 3.93 6.38
C ILE A 108 -2.44 3.82 6.83
N VAL A 109 -3.25 4.79 6.46
CA VAL A 109 -4.68 4.80 6.75
C VAL A 109 -5.53 4.84 5.49
N THR A 110 -6.64 4.11 5.53
CA THR A 110 -7.68 4.07 4.48
C THR A 110 -9.04 4.25 5.14
N SER A 111 -9.67 3.17 5.62
CA SER A 111 -11.03 3.18 6.15
C SER A 111 -11.23 4.02 7.42
N TYR A 112 -10.17 4.38 8.14
CA TYR A 112 -10.26 5.27 9.28
C TYR A 112 -10.65 6.69 8.88
N VAL A 113 -10.12 7.16 7.75
CA VAL A 113 -10.36 8.51 7.21
C VAL A 113 -11.40 8.51 6.09
N PHE A 114 -11.55 7.40 5.35
CA PHE A 114 -12.58 7.25 4.31
C PHE A 114 -13.67 6.30 4.81
N SER A 115 -14.64 6.83 5.53
CA SER A 115 -15.69 6.04 6.17
C SER A 115 -17.08 6.46 5.73
N ASN A 116 -18.01 5.49 5.64
CA ASN A 116 -19.40 5.72 5.24
C ASN A 116 -19.59 6.45 3.90
N GLY A 117 -18.62 6.32 2.98
CA GLY A 117 -18.67 6.99 1.68
C GLY A 117 -18.10 8.40 1.65
N TYR A 118 -17.57 8.91 2.76
CA TYR A 118 -17.09 10.30 2.89
C TYR A 118 -15.68 10.35 3.46
N LEU A 119 -15.00 11.47 3.20
CA LEU A 119 -13.79 11.85 3.92
C LEU A 119 -14.19 12.38 5.32
N ASN A 120 -13.76 11.68 6.35
CA ASN A 120 -13.95 12.08 7.74
C ASN A 120 -12.80 13.02 8.17
N MET A 121 -13.03 14.32 8.10
CA MET A 121 -12.01 15.33 8.44
C MET A 121 -11.61 15.25 9.91
N ASP A 122 -12.53 14.97 10.83
CA ASP A 122 -12.21 14.85 12.27
C ASP A 122 -11.22 13.70 12.52
N ASN A 123 -11.39 12.55 11.83
CA ASN A 123 -10.48 11.43 11.94
C ASN A 123 -9.14 11.72 11.23
N LEU A 124 -9.16 12.45 10.10
CA LEU A 124 -7.95 12.85 9.41
C LEU A 124 -7.09 13.80 10.27
N GLU A 125 -7.71 14.77 10.93
CA GLU A 125 -7.03 15.67 11.85
C GLU A 125 -6.50 14.91 13.09
N LYS A 126 -7.29 14.02 13.67
CA LYS A 126 -6.86 13.21 14.82
C LYS A 126 -5.64 12.34 14.49
N ILE A 127 -5.64 11.65 13.36
CA ILE A 127 -4.50 10.80 13.01
C ILE A 127 -3.26 11.62 12.66
N ARG A 128 -3.43 12.75 11.95
CA ARG A 128 -2.34 13.71 11.70
C ARG A 128 -1.72 14.19 13.01
N ASP A 129 -2.54 14.58 13.97
CA ASP A 129 -2.06 15.10 15.27
C ASP A 129 -1.41 13.99 16.13
N ALA A 130 -1.86 12.74 15.97
CA ALA A 130 -1.28 11.61 16.68
C ALA A 130 0.14 11.26 16.22
N VAL A 131 0.45 11.31 14.91
CA VAL A 131 1.74 10.84 14.37
C VAL A 131 2.54 11.90 13.61
N SER A 132 2.02 13.10 13.45
CA SER A 132 2.48 14.16 12.54
C SER A 132 2.36 13.78 11.05
N PRO A 133 2.25 14.76 10.13
CA PRO A 133 2.16 14.51 8.69
C PRO A 133 3.34 13.69 8.17
N GLU A 134 4.54 13.89 8.71
CA GLU A 134 5.79 13.24 8.30
C GLU A 134 5.80 11.72 8.49
N HIS A 135 4.87 11.19 9.27
CA HIS A 135 4.72 9.75 9.53
C HIS A 135 3.39 9.19 9.02
N LEU A 136 2.64 9.96 8.24
CA LEU A 136 1.33 9.54 7.73
C LEU A 136 1.37 9.30 6.22
N VAL A 137 0.85 8.15 5.79
CA VAL A 137 0.54 7.82 4.41
C VAL A 137 -0.97 7.68 4.26
N LEU A 138 -1.54 8.34 3.26
CA LEU A 138 -2.94 8.16 2.88
C LEU A 138 -3.04 7.17 1.72
N ASP A 139 -3.73 6.06 1.95
CA ASP A 139 -4.05 5.10 0.88
C ASP A 139 -5.37 5.48 0.23
N LEU A 140 -5.29 5.84 -1.05
CA LEU A 140 -6.40 6.18 -1.92
C LEU A 140 -6.56 5.06 -2.95
N SER A 141 -7.23 4.00 -2.54
CA SER A 141 -7.61 2.93 -3.46
C SER A 141 -8.70 3.43 -4.40
N CYS A 142 -8.51 3.37 -5.71
CA CYS A 142 -9.46 3.91 -6.67
C CYS A 142 -9.92 2.88 -7.71
N LYS A 143 -11.16 3.05 -8.15
CA LYS A 143 -11.81 2.21 -9.16
C LYS A 143 -12.52 3.08 -10.19
N ASN A 144 -12.49 2.65 -11.46
CA ASN A 144 -13.27 3.29 -12.49
C ASN A 144 -14.76 2.91 -12.32
N CYS A 145 -15.56 3.90 -11.97
CA CYS A 145 -17.01 3.78 -11.82
C CYS A 145 -17.67 4.68 -12.87
N ASP A 146 -18.12 4.08 -13.98
CA ASP A 146 -18.81 4.78 -15.07
C ASP A 146 -17.98 5.94 -15.67
N GLY A 147 -16.66 5.75 -15.80
CA GLY A 147 -15.75 6.76 -16.35
C GLY A 147 -15.13 7.71 -15.31
N VAL A 148 -15.50 7.58 -14.04
CA VAL A 148 -14.95 8.38 -12.93
C VAL A 148 -14.07 7.51 -12.05
N LEU A 149 -12.84 7.94 -11.78
CA LEU A 149 -11.94 7.27 -10.82
C LEU A 149 -12.39 7.60 -9.40
N THR A 150 -13.18 6.72 -8.83
CA THR A 150 -13.80 6.90 -7.52
C THR A 150 -12.94 6.27 -6.43
N VAL A 151 -12.69 7.00 -5.34
CA VAL A 151 -12.01 6.46 -4.16
C VAL A 151 -12.92 5.41 -3.50
N MET A 152 -12.33 4.25 -3.20
CA MET A 152 -13.02 3.11 -2.60
C MET A 152 -12.60 2.94 -1.14
N THR A 153 -13.51 2.41 -0.33
CA THR A 153 -13.25 2.04 1.06
C THR A 153 -13.76 0.64 1.38
N ASP A 154 -13.61 0.19 2.62
CA ASP A 154 -14.06 -1.12 3.08
C ASP A 154 -13.59 -2.26 2.17
N ARG A 155 -12.27 -2.36 1.99
CA ARG A 155 -11.66 -3.39 1.11
C ARG A 155 -12.21 -3.33 -0.31
N TRP A 156 -12.34 -2.10 -0.84
CA TRP A 156 -12.81 -1.81 -2.21
C TRP A 156 -14.27 -2.15 -2.49
N GLN A 157 -15.06 -2.43 -1.44
CA GLN A 157 -16.46 -2.84 -1.61
C GLN A 157 -17.43 -1.67 -1.64
N LYS A 158 -17.05 -0.51 -1.08
CA LYS A 158 -17.91 0.67 -1.01
C LYS A 158 -17.29 1.84 -1.76
N LYS A 159 -18.14 2.52 -2.53
CA LYS A 159 -17.81 3.80 -3.17
C LYS A 159 -17.82 4.92 -2.13
N THR A 160 -16.91 5.86 -2.26
CA THR A 160 -17.04 7.19 -1.65
C THR A 160 -17.63 8.19 -2.67
N GLU A 161 -17.89 9.41 -2.24
CA GLU A 161 -18.24 10.55 -3.13
C GLU A 161 -16.99 11.26 -3.67
N LEU A 162 -15.81 10.74 -3.40
CA LEU A 162 -14.54 11.36 -3.78
C LEU A 162 -14.06 10.82 -5.11
N GLU A 163 -13.76 11.71 -6.02
CA GLU A 163 -13.06 11.42 -7.27
C GLU A 163 -11.56 11.60 -7.06
N LEU A 164 -10.76 10.63 -7.50
CA LEU A 164 -9.30 10.77 -7.53
C LEU A 164 -8.95 11.85 -8.57
N SER A 165 -8.37 12.94 -8.11
CA SER A 165 -7.96 14.07 -8.93
C SER A 165 -6.74 14.75 -8.30
N GLU A 166 -6.02 15.54 -9.09
CA GLU A 166 -4.91 16.35 -8.60
C GLU A 166 -5.38 17.33 -7.50
N GLU A 167 -6.57 17.93 -7.65
CA GLU A 167 -7.16 18.82 -6.65
C GLU A 167 -7.41 18.11 -5.31
N LEU A 168 -7.91 16.86 -5.32
CA LEU A 168 -8.07 16.06 -4.12
C LEU A 168 -6.73 15.77 -3.46
N LEU A 169 -5.72 15.36 -4.25
CA LEU A 169 -4.38 15.08 -3.75
C LEU A 169 -3.73 16.34 -3.14
N ASP A 170 -3.83 17.50 -3.80
CA ASP A 170 -3.31 18.77 -3.27
C ASP A 170 -3.98 19.14 -1.96
N LYS A 171 -5.30 19.04 -1.87
CA LYS A 171 -6.06 19.29 -0.63
C LYS A 171 -5.61 18.39 0.52
N LEU A 172 -5.29 17.12 0.25
CA LEU A 172 -4.87 16.16 1.26
C LEU A 172 -3.37 16.24 1.59
N SER A 173 -2.58 16.93 0.78
CA SER A 173 -1.12 17.04 0.93
C SER A 173 -0.67 17.71 2.22
N GLU A 174 -1.52 18.53 2.85
CA GLU A 174 -1.21 19.16 4.14
C GLU A 174 -1.22 18.15 5.30
N TYR A 175 -1.84 17.00 5.12
CA TYR A 175 -2.09 16.01 6.18
C TYR A 175 -1.11 14.84 6.17
N CYS A 176 -0.37 14.60 5.08
CA CYS A 176 0.47 13.41 4.94
C CYS A 176 1.82 13.70 4.27
N ASP A 177 2.76 12.75 4.38
CA ASP A 177 4.05 12.77 3.66
C ASP A 177 3.95 12.09 2.29
N GLU A 178 3.07 11.10 2.16
CA GLU A 178 2.99 10.24 0.99
C GLU A 178 1.56 9.78 0.70
N PHE A 179 1.26 9.56 -0.57
CA PHE A 179 0.08 8.84 -1.04
C PHE A 179 0.45 7.45 -1.55
N LEU A 180 -0.30 6.44 -1.12
CA LEU A 180 -0.30 5.11 -1.71
C LEU A 180 -1.57 4.99 -2.57
N ILE A 181 -1.40 4.84 -3.89
CA ILE A 181 -2.52 4.83 -4.84
C ILE A 181 -2.69 3.43 -5.41
N HIS A 182 -3.74 2.73 -4.96
CA HIS A 182 -4.11 1.42 -5.47
C HIS A 182 -5.09 1.52 -6.64
N ALA A 183 -4.67 1.08 -7.81
CA ALA A 183 -5.53 0.94 -8.99
C ALA A 183 -6.30 -0.39 -8.93
N VAL A 184 -7.46 -0.39 -8.25
CA VAL A 184 -8.25 -1.58 -7.91
C VAL A 184 -8.64 -2.43 -9.12
N ASP A 185 -8.91 -1.78 -10.26
CA ASP A 185 -9.32 -2.49 -11.49
C ASP A 185 -8.21 -3.35 -12.08
N SER A 186 -6.95 -3.01 -11.81
CA SER A 186 -5.77 -3.71 -12.29
C SER A 186 -5.15 -4.64 -11.25
N GLU A 187 -5.52 -4.48 -9.95
CA GLU A 187 -4.90 -5.21 -8.84
C GLU A 187 -5.10 -6.73 -8.95
N GLY A 188 -4.00 -7.49 -8.82
CA GLY A 188 -4.00 -8.96 -8.88
C GLY A 188 -4.33 -9.56 -10.24
N LYS A 189 -4.52 -8.77 -11.30
CA LYS A 189 -4.95 -9.25 -12.62
C LYS A 189 -3.83 -9.35 -13.66
N SER A 190 -2.64 -8.82 -13.37
CA SER A 190 -1.48 -8.79 -14.28
C SER A 190 -1.82 -8.29 -15.70
N LYS A 191 -2.65 -7.22 -15.78
CA LYS A 191 -3.15 -6.66 -17.05
C LYS A 191 -2.44 -5.37 -17.45
N GLY A 192 -1.39 -4.99 -16.77
CA GLY A 192 -0.73 -3.71 -16.91
C GLY A 192 -1.30 -2.63 -15.99
N PRO A 193 -0.57 -1.53 -15.80
CA PRO A 193 -0.99 -0.41 -14.97
C PRO A 193 -2.19 0.33 -15.57
N GLN A 194 -3.00 0.94 -14.70
CA GLN A 194 -4.16 1.72 -15.11
C GLN A 194 -3.73 3.12 -15.55
N LYS A 195 -3.77 3.35 -16.85
CA LYS A 195 -3.24 4.57 -17.47
C LYS A 195 -3.95 5.83 -16.97
N GLU A 196 -5.26 5.77 -16.79
CA GLU A 196 -6.08 6.90 -16.32
C GLU A 196 -5.64 7.38 -14.93
N VAL A 197 -5.22 6.45 -14.05
CA VAL A 197 -4.65 6.79 -12.74
C VAL A 197 -3.29 7.47 -12.92
N LEU A 198 -2.42 6.90 -13.75
CA LEU A 198 -1.09 7.46 -14.02
C LEU A 198 -1.16 8.85 -14.67
N ASP A 199 -2.17 9.11 -15.51
CA ASP A 199 -2.38 10.42 -16.14
C ASP A 199 -2.71 11.52 -15.11
N ILE A 200 -3.34 11.18 -13.98
CA ILE A 200 -3.53 12.11 -12.86
C ILE A 200 -2.22 12.29 -12.08
N LEU A 201 -1.47 11.22 -11.86
CA LEU A 201 -0.28 11.24 -11.01
C LEU A 201 0.95 11.85 -11.66
N LYS A 202 1.05 11.85 -13.00
CA LYS A 202 2.27 12.25 -13.75
C LYS A 202 2.71 13.69 -13.48
N ASP A 203 1.74 14.60 -13.26
CA ASP A 203 2.00 16.03 -13.04
C ASP A 203 2.00 16.41 -11.57
N PHE A 204 1.44 15.56 -10.70
CA PHE A 204 1.40 15.76 -9.26
C PHE A 204 2.80 15.74 -8.63
N SER A 205 3.11 16.72 -7.80
CA SER A 205 4.45 16.88 -7.21
C SER A 205 4.48 17.37 -5.76
N SER A 206 3.31 17.65 -5.17
CA SER A 206 3.20 18.20 -3.81
C SER A 206 3.66 17.21 -2.73
N ARG A 207 3.52 15.90 -2.97
CA ARG A 207 3.95 14.83 -2.08
C ARG A 207 4.48 13.64 -2.88
N LYS A 208 5.13 12.71 -2.18
CA LYS A 208 5.52 11.41 -2.73
C LYS A 208 4.28 10.59 -3.10
N VAL A 209 4.38 9.85 -4.18
CA VAL A 209 3.32 8.93 -4.60
C VAL A 209 3.93 7.57 -4.89
N THR A 210 3.33 6.54 -4.32
CA THR A 210 3.58 5.14 -4.67
C THR A 210 2.37 4.57 -5.39
N TYR A 211 2.56 4.12 -6.62
CA TYR A 211 1.54 3.47 -7.42
C TYR A 211 1.53 1.96 -7.17
N ALA A 212 0.35 1.39 -6.97
CA ALA A 212 0.09 -0.04 -6.83
C ALA A 212 -0.99 -0.50 -7.81
N GLY A 213 -0.79 -1.65 -8.44
CA GLY A 213 -1.80 -2.33 -9.25
C GLY A 213 -1.36 -2.64 -10.67
N GLY A 214 -1.51 -3.89 -11.04
CA GLY A 214 -1.43 -4.39 -12.41
C GLY A 214 -0.05 -4.50 -13.03
N ILE A 215 1.02 -3.98 -12.44
CA ILE A 215 2.39 -4.08 -12.98
C ILE A 215 2.77 -5.55 -13.12
N ALA A 216 3.04 -5.97 -14.35
CA ALA A 216 3.30 -7.36 -14.68
C ALA A 216 4.55 -7.57 -15.55
N THR A 217 5.06 -6.52 -16.19
CA THR A 217 6.19 -6.61 -17.11
C THR A 217 7.23 -5.53 -16.81
N TYR A 218 8.47 -5.75 -17.26
CA TYR A 218 9.50 -4.71 -17.18
C TYR A 218 9.18 -3.48 -18.04
N ASP A 219 8.40 -3.65 -19.10
CA ASP A 219 7.94 -2.53 -19.93
C ASP A 219 6.90 -1.66 -19.20
N ASP A 220 6.07 -2.25 -18.35
CA ASP A 220 5.18 -1.48 -17.46
C ASP A 220 5.99 -0.57 -16.54
N ILE A 221 7.08 -1.08 -15.97
CA ILE A 221 7.98 -0.31 -15.09
C ILE A 221 8.61 0.86 -15.84
N ARG A 222 9.14 0.60 -17.04
CA ARG A 222 9.74 1.64 -17.89
C ARG A 222 8.71 2.71 -18.25
N MET A 223 7.51 2.30 -18.65
CA MET A 223 6.42 3.20 -19.02
C MET A 223 6.02 4.12 -17.86
N ILE A 224 5.90 3.58 -16.63
CA ILE A 224 5.60 4.41 -15.44
C ILE A 224 6.75 5.38 -15.17
N GLY A 225 8.00 4.92 -15.29
CA GLY A 225 9.19 5.75 -15.10
C GLY A 225 9.24 6.93 -16.08
N GLU A 226 8.97 6.67 -17.36
CA GLU A 226 8.92 7.69 -18.41
C GLU A 226 7.76 8.67 -18.21
N LEU A 227 6.55 8.16 -17.97
CA LEU A 227 5.34 8.96 -17.82
C LEU A 227 5.43 9.90 -16.60
N GLY A 228 5.93 9.38 -15.48
CA GLY A 228 6.06 10.12 -14.23
C GLY A 228 7.36 10.90 -14.09
N ASN A 229 8.24 10.94 -15.12
CA ASN A 229 9.59 11.53 -15.01
C ASN A 229 10.36 11.03 -13.78
N GLY A 230 10.24 9.75 -13.46
CA GLY A 230 10.88 9.12 -12.31
C GLY A 230 10.35 9.55 -10.95
N ARG A 231 9.23 10.29 -10.86
CA ARG A 231 8.65 10.79 -9.59
C ARG A 231 7.64 9.84 -8.95
N ILE A 232 6.99 8.99 -9.73
CA ILE A 232 6.04 8.00 -9.25
C ILE A 232 6.82 6.78 -8.81
N ASP A 233 6.84 6.48 -7.50
CA ASP A 233 7.37 5.24 -6.97
C ASP A 233 6.39 4.09 -7.25
N ILE A 234 6.88 2.85 -7.29
CA ILE A 234 6.05 1.69 -7.61
C ILE A 234 6.15 0.60 -6.55
N THR A 235 5.06 -0.13 -6.37
CA THR A 235 5.05 -1.40 -5.64
C THR A 235 4.54 -2.51 -6.53
N ILE A 236 5.09 -3.70 -6.35
CA ILE A 236 4.75 -4.91 -7.10
C ILE A 236 4.57 -6.05 -6.09
N GLY A 237 3.46 -6.76 -6.19
CA GLY A 237 3.14 -7.91 -5.35
C GLY A 237 3.41 -9.23 -6.08
N SER A 238 2.35 -9.94 -6.43
CA SER A 238 2.36 -11.32 -6.97
C SER A 238 3.18 -11.53 -8.25
N ALA A 239 3.51 -10.48 -9.00
CA ALA A 239 4.35 -10.60 -10.18
C ALA A 239 5.85 -10.80 -9.87
N LEU A 240 6.29 -10.51 -8.61
CA LEU A 240 7.69 -10.70 -8.21
C LEU A 240 8.03 -12.17 -7.97
N ASP A 241 9.25 -12.54 -8.30
CA ASP A 241 9.84 -13.88 -8.11
C ASP A 241 9.81 -14.33 -6.64
N ILE A 242 10.04 -13.42 -5.70
CA ILE A 242 9.97 -13.68 -4.25
C ILE A 242 8.58 -14.11 -3.77
N TYR A 243 7.55 -13.90 -4.59
CA TYR A 243 6.17 -14.31 -4.38
C TYR A 243 5.68 -15.31 -5.44
N GLY A 244 6.62 -15.99 -6.12
CA GLY A 244 6.30 -16.98 -7.15
C GLY A 244 5.95 -16.41 -8.52
N GLY A 245 6.10 -15.10 -8.73
CA GLY A 245 5.95 -14.44 -10.01
C GLY A 245 7.16 -14.61 -10.92
N HIS A 246 7.23 -13.83 -11.98
CA HIS A 246 8.25 -13.95 -13.03
C HIS A 246 9.17 -12.73 -13.17
N LEU A 247 8.90 -11.65 -12.43
CA LEU A 247 9.77 -10.48 -12.41
C LEU A 247 10.87 -10.67 -11.35
N ASP A 248 12.11 -10.73 -11.77
CA ASP A 248 13.26 -10.75 -10.89
C ASP A 248 13.35 -9.44 -10.11
N MET A 249 13.39 -9.54 -8.77
CA MET A 249 13.36 -8.36 -7.90
C MET A 249 14.61 -7.49 -8.07
N ASP A 250 15.78 -8.07 -8.29
CA ASP A 250 17.02 -7.31 -8.42
C ASP A 250 17.04 -6.56 -9.78
N GLU A 251 16.43 -7.12 -10.83
CA GLU A 251 16.22 -6.42 -12.11
C GLU A 251 15.21 -5.28 -11.97
N VAL A 252 14.12 -5.47 -11.24
CA VAL A 252 13.14 -4.40 -10.92
C VAL A 252 13.84 -3.24 -10.19
N ILE A 253 14.66 -3.55 -9.19
CA ILE A 253 15.44 -2.55 -8.45
C ILE A 253 16.37 -1.77 -9.39
N CYS A 254 17.05 -2.46 -10.29
CA CYS A 254 17.94 -1.85 -11.27
C CYS A 254 17.21 -0.87 -12.19
N LEU A 255 16.05 -1.27 -12.72
CA LEU A 255 15.22 -0.42 -13.59
C LEU A 255 14.69 0.83 -12.87
N CYS A 256 14.40 0.74 -11.57
CA CYS A 256 13.90 1.87 -10.80
C CYS A 256 14.99 2.89 -10.41
N ARG A 257 16.27 2.48 -10.38
CA ARG A 257 17.39 3.36 -10.00
C ARG A 257 17.98 4.19 -11.14
N ASN A 258 17.65 3.82 -12.36
CA ASN A 258 18.08 4.50 -13.59
C ASN A 258 17.02 5.50 -14.06
#